data_37c5e951ff8e1653b3a9ee09c4c35859
#
_entry.id   37c5e951ff8e1653b3a9ee09c4c35859
#
_cell.length_a   1.000
_cell.length_b   1.000
_cell.length_c   1.000
_cell.angle_alpha   90.00
_cell.angle_beta   90.00
_cell.angle_gamma   90.00
#
_symmetry.space_group_name_H-M   'P 1'
#
loop_
_entity.id
_entity.type
_entity.pdbx_description
1 polymer ?
#
loop_
_entity_poly.entity_id
_entity_poly.type
_entity_poly.pdbx_seq_one_letter_code
_entity_poly.pdbx_strand_id
1 'polypeptide(L)'
;MRYLRKVLASLRKADELFSLIEEGDHIALGISGGKDSLCLLMAMSIYTKFSRKNFKIVPICLDLGFPGFDGKAMEAFAASLGLTLHIEPAKEVYPILESHKKEEGHLPCSICSRMKKAAINAAAKKYGCKKVAFAHHKDDALETLFMNMIHGGKVNTFEPMMHLEKADITFIRPFILVGEEDLIGMAKEENLPVLGKICPADGFTERQYTKELLASVYKDHPEAVKNFSTMLYDYDGARLYFGRIRVNVGGGFAFAPVLYANQVLEYQEFAKRNGLPSLKKDETHYLILKKGRLIGSISFHKPRAHELLITGFEFVGDKNEEKDVLLSFLRMEAKKENPLLFIIKTKRGRARLFRQAGFEERLYEGKKRLGKKISNISLK
;
A
#
# COMPACT_ATOMS: atom_id res chain seq x y z
N MET A 1 -32.06 -12.47 3.92
CA MET A 1 -31.31 -11.16 3.91
C MET A 1 -30.41 -10.91 5.13
N ARG A 2 -29.99 -11.96 5.85
CA ARG A 2 -29.09 -11.83 7.02
C ARG A 2 -27.67 -11.47 6.58
N TYR A 3 -27.13 -12.19 5.61
CA TYR A 3 -25.77 -12.01 5.13
C TYR A 3 -25.61 -10.72 4.33
N LEU A 4 -26.58 -10.36 3.47
CA LEU A 4 -26.58 -9.09 2.76
C LEU A 4 -26.46 -7.90 3.71
N ARG A 5 -27.19 -7.89 4.85
CA ARG A 5 -27.09 -6.81 5.84
C ARG A 5 -25.71 -6.71 6.46
N LYS A 6 -25.05 -7.84 6.76
CA LYS A 6 -23.68 -7.87 7.30
C LYS A 6 -22.66 -7.33 6.27
N VAL A 7 -22.78 -7.78 5.02
CA VAL A 7 -21.92 -7.32 3.92
C VAL A 7 -22.06 -5.82 3.73
N LEU A 8 -23.28 -5.28 3.67
CA LEU A 8 -23.54 -3.85 3.53
C LEU A 8 -23.01 -3.03 4.73
N ALA A 9 -23.12 -3.55 5.95
CA ALA A 9 -22.58 -2.89 7.14
C ALA A 9 -21.04 -2.81 7.09
N SER A 10 -20.39 -3.90 6.71
CA SER A 10 -18.93 -3.96 6.55
C SER A 10 -18.43 -3.09 5.40
N LEU A 11 -19.16 -3.06 4.27
CA LEU A 11 -18.87 -2.19 3.13
C LEU A 11 -18.94 -0.71 3.54
N ARG A 12 -20.04 -0.30 4.20
CA ARG A 12 -20.20 1.07 4.71
C ARG A 12 -19.07 1.43 5.66
N LYS A 13 -18.73 0.54 6.60
CA LYS A 13 -17.61 0.75 7.53
C LYS A 13 -16.28 0.92 6.79
N ALA A 14 -16.03 0.13 5.73
CA ALA A 14 -14.83 0.26 4.90
C ALA A 14 -14.79 1.61 4.18
N ASP A 15 -15.91 2.05 3.58
CA ASP A 15 -16.00 3.36 2.94
C ASP A 15 -15.76 4.51 3.92
N GLU A 16 -16.35 4.46 5.12
CA GLU A 16 -16.17 5.47 6.16
C GLU A 16 -14.72 5.53 6.69
N LEU A 17 -14.09 4.37 6.91
CA LEU A 17 -12.72 4.29 7.45
C LEU A 17 -11.65 4.70 6.45
N PHE A 18 -11.81 4.31 5.19
CA PHE A 18 -10.76 4.45 4.17
C PHE A 18 -11.10 5.50 3.11
N SER A 19 -12.27 6.18 3.23
CA SER A 19 -12.74 7.17 2.26
C SER A 19 -12.71 6.65 0.81
N LEU A 20 -13.22 5.41 0.61
CA LEU A 20 -13.13 4.73 -0.67
C LEU A 20 -13.93 5.43 -1.77
N ILE A 21 -15.09 5.99 -1.42
CA ILE A 21 -16.04 6.62 -2.32
C ILE A 21 -16.16 8.11 -1.98
N GLU A 22 -16.21 8.96 -2.99
CA GLU A 22 -16.39 10.40 -2.88
C GLU A 22 -17.66 10.85 -3.60
N GLU A 23 -18.12 12.06 -3.29
CA GLU A 23 -19.26 12.69 -3.96
C GLU A 23 -18.97 12.84 -5.46
N GLY A 24 -19.89 12.40 -6.30
CA GLY A 24 -19.79 12.48 -7.75
C GLY A 24 -18.92 11.40 -8.42
N ASP A 25 -18.43 10.41 -7.67
CA ASP A 25 -17.62 9.32 -8.24
C ASP A 25 -18.35 8.53 -9.33
N HIS A 26 -17.60 8.20 -10.39
CA HIS A 26 -17.94 7.17 -11.36
C HIS A 26 -17.01 5.97 -11.15
N ILE A 27 -17.55 4.85 -10.72
CA ILE A 27 -16.78 3.68 -10.27
C ILE A 27 -17.07 2.50 -11.19
N ALA A 28 -16.04 2.00 -11.87
CA ALA A 28 -16.11 0.73 -12.59
C ALA A 28 -16.10 -0.44 -11.61
N LEU A 29 -17.03 -1.38 -11.73
CA LEU A 29 -17.01 -2.60 -10.94
C LEU A 29 -16.43 -3.74 -11.78
N GLY A 30 -15.31 -4.34 -11.36
CA GLY A 30 -14.72 -5.50 -12.03
C GLY A 30 -15.51 -6.77 -11.72
N ILE A 31 -16.29 -7.23 -12.70
CA ILE A 31 -17.15 -8.42 -12.59
C ILE A 31 -16.48 -9.59 -13.29
N SER A 32 -16.17 -10.66 -12.55
CA SER A 32 -15.53 -11.88 -13.08
C SER A 32 -16.48 -13.07 -13.22
N GLY A 33 -17.72 -12.93 -12.74
CA GLY A 33 -18.69 -14.05 -12.67
C GLY A 33 -18.52 -14.93 -11.43
N GLY A 34 -17.45 -14.79 -10.66
CA GLY A 34 -17.30 -15.46 -9.38
C GLY A 34 -18.20 -14.85 -8.29
N LYS A 35 -18.47 -15.63 -7.24
CA LYS A 35 -19.36 -15.26 -6.13
C LYS A 35 -19.09 -13.86 -5.56
N ASP A 36 -17.81 -13.52 -5.34
CA ASP A 36 -17.44 -12.27 -4.69
C ASP A 36 -17.74 -11.06 -5.56
N SER A 37 -17.49 -11.16 -6.88
CA SER A 37 -17.78 -10.08 -7.82
C SER A 37 -19.27 -9.85 -8.02
N LEU A 38 -20.09 -10.90 -7.99
CA LEU A 38 -21.55 -10.78 -8.07
C LEU A 38 -22.12 -10.23 -6.74
N CYS A 39 -21.58 -10.64 -5.61
CA CYS A 39 -21.88 -10.01 -4.31
C CYS A 39 -21.53 -8.51 -4.33
N LEU A 40 -20.38 -8.12 -4.91
CA LEU A 40 -19.99 -6.71 -5.04
C LEU A 40 -20.98 -5.93 -5.91
N LEU A 41 -21.39 -6.50 -7.04
CA LEU A 41 -22.37 -5.89 -7.94
C LEU A 41 -23.68 -5.59 -7.20
N MET A 42 -24.23 -6.59 -6.51
CA MET A 42 -25.45 -6.43 -5.73
C MET A 42 -25.31 -5.45 -4.58
N ALA A 43 -24.27 -5.60 -3.76
CA ALA A 43 -24.06 -4.75 -2.61
C ALA A 43 -23.82 -3.28 -3.00
N MET A 44 -23.02 -3.02 -4.03
CA MET A 44 -22.78 -1.66 -4.53
C MET A 44 -24.04 -1.06 -5.14
N SER A 45 -24.84 -1.83 -5.91
CA SER A 45 -26.12 -1.38 -6.43
C SER A 45 -27.10 -0.95 -5.34
N ILE A 46 -27.13 -1.68 -4.22
CA ILE A 46 -27.96 -1.30 -3.07
C ILE A 46 -27.35 -0.11 -2.35
N TYR A 47 -26.02 -0.06 -2.20
CA TYR A 47 -25.32 1.02 -1.47
C TYR A 47 -25.51 2.39 -2.15
N THR A 48 -25.59 2.46 -3.48
CA THR A 48 -25.91 3.73 -4.18
C THR A 48 -27.24 4.34 -3.75
N LYS A 49 -28.20 3.51 -3.27
CA LYS A 49 -29.56 3.97 -2.91
C LYS A 49 -29.66 4.57 -1.52
N PHE A 50 -28.74 4.24 -0.60
CA PHE A 50 -28.79 4.72 0.79
C PHE A 50 -27.48 5.34 1.28
N SER A 51 -26.45 5.41 0.46
CA SER A 51 -25.23 6.16 0.75
C SER A 51 -25.56 7.64 0.92
N ARG A 52 -24.80 8.34 1.78
CA ARG A 52 -24.87 9.79 1.91
C ARG A 52 -24.19 10.52 0.74
N LYS A 53 -23.49 9.77 -0.11
CA LYS A 53 -22.73 10.27 -1.27
C LYS A 53 -23.46 9.87 -2.54
N ASN A 54 -23.60 10.80 -3.50
CA ASN A 54 -24.09 10.46 -4.83
C ASN A 54 -22.92 9.96 -5.67
N PHE A 55 -23.00 8.74 -6.14
CA PHE A 55 -22.01 8.14 -7.03
C PHE A 55 -22.67 7.17 -8.00
N LYS A 56 -22.01 6.92 -9.12
CA LYS A 56 -22.49 6.00 -10.15
C LYS A 56 -21.57 4.79 -10.24
N ILE A 57 -22.13 3.65 -10.58
CA ILE A 57 -21.41 2.40 -10.79
C ILE A 57 -21.58 1.92 -12.23
N VAL A 58 -20.51 1.39 -12.80
CA VAL A 58 -20.48 0.84 -14.18
C VAL A 58 -19.92 -0.58 -14.07
N PRO A 59 -20.80 -1.61 -14.14
CA PRO A 59 -20.34 -3.00 -14.13
C PRO A 59 -19.60 -3.34 -15.43
N ILE A 60 -18.37 -3.86 -15.32
CA ILE A 60 -17.53 -4.24 -16.45
C ILE A 60 -17.04 -5.67 -16.26
N CYS A 61 -17.27 -6.52 -17.24
CA CYS A 61 -16.69 -7.85 -17.35
C CYS A 61 -15.70 -7.88 -18.50
N LEU A 62 -14.56 -8.56 -18.33
CA LEU A 62 -13.59 -8.77 -19.38
C LEU A 62 -13.79 -10.16 -19.99
N ASP A 63 -14.06 -10.24 -21.28
CA ASP A 63 -13.99 -11.49 -22.04
C ASP A 63 -12.52 -11.76 -22.41
N LEU A 64 -11.88 -12.64 -21.65
CA LEU A 64 -10.46 -12.97 -21.80
C LEU A 64 -10.17 -14.02 -22.86
N GLY A 65 -11.20 -14.49 -23.56
CA GLY A 65 -11.10 -15.54 -24.58
C GLY A 65 -11.02 -16.97 -24.03
N PHE A 66 -11.28 -17.18 -22.74
CA PHE A 66 -11.35 -18.55 -22.20
C PHE A 66 -12.49 -19.34 -22.85
N PRO A 67 -12.26 -20.63 -23.19
CA PRO A 67 -13.33 -21.48 -23.72
C PRO A 67 -14.52 -21.59 -22.75
N GLY A 68 -15.73 -21.53 -23.30
CA GLY A 68 -16.97 -21.69 -22.51
C GLY A 68 -17.40 -20.43 -21.73
N PHE A 69 -16.78 -19.27 -21.95
CA PHE A 69 -17.28 -18.03 -21.40
C PHE A 69 -18.68 -17.69 -21.96
N ASP A 70 -19.67 -17.56 -21.08
CA ASP A 70 -21.01 -17.05 -21.40
C ASP A 70 -21.43 -16.01 -20.36
N GLY A 71 -21.59 -14.76 -20.81
CA GLY A 71 -21.95 -13.63 -19.96
C GLY A 71 -23.43 -13.45 -19.70
N LYS A 72 -24.31 -14.20 -20.38
CA LYS A 72 -25.79 -13.98 -20.38
C LYS A 72 -26.41 -13.96 -18.99
N ALA A 73 -26.03 -14.91 -18.14
CA ALA A 73 -26.55 -14.97 -16.77
C ALA A 73 -26.14 -13.75 -15.93
N MET A 74 -24.93 -13.24 -16.13
CA MET A 74 -24.45 -12.02 -15.46
C MET A 74 -25.15 -10.78 -16.01
N GLU A 75 -25.39 -10.70 -17.32
CA GLU A 75 -26.14 -9.59 -17.95
C GLU A 75 -27.57 -9.54 -17.43
N ALA A 76 -28.25 -10.70 -17.38
CA ALA A 76 -29.60 -10.79 -16.82
C ALA A 76 -29.64 -10.39 -15.35
N PHE A 77 -28.64 -10.80 -14.57
CA PHE A 77 -28.54 -10.40 -13.17
C PHE A 77 -28.28 -8.89 -13.01
N ALA A 78 -27.38 -8.30 -13.78
CA ALA A 78 -27.16 -6.85 -13.76
C ALA A 78 -28.43 -6.09 -14.15
N ALA A 79 -29.16 -6.55 -15.19
CA ALA A 79 -30.42 -5.98 -15.63
C ALA A 79 -31.49 -6.03 -14.52
N SER A 80 -31.57 -7.11 -13.74
CA SER A 80 -32.49 -7.23 -12.59
C SER A 80 -32.20 -6.21 -11.48
N LEU A 81 -30.97 -5.71 -11.41
CA LEU A 81 -30.57 -4.64 -10.50
C LEU A 81 -30.73 -3.22 -11.09
N GLY A 82 -31.24 -3.12 -12.33
CA GLY A 82 -31.38 -1.87 -13.07
C GLY A 82 -30.06 -1.34 -13.65
N LEU A 83 -29.08 -2.23 -13.88
CA LEU A 83 -27.75 -1.91 -14.38
C LEU A 83 -27.46 -2.59 -15.71
N THR A 84 -26.60 -1.97 -16.52
CA THR A 84 -26.09 -2.58 -17.76
C THR A 84 -24.70 -3.15 -17.49
N LEU A 85 -24.50 -4.44 -17.71
CA LEU A 85 -23.18 -5.07 -17.69
C LEU A 85 -22.49 -4.83 -19.04
N HIS A 86 -21.30 -4.24 -19.02
CA HIS A 86 -20.48 -4.05 -20.21
C HIS A 86 -19.46 -5.20 -20.29
N ILE A 87 -19.60 -6.05 -21.34
CA ILE A 87 -18.63 -7.10 -21.62
C ILE A 87 -17.60 -6.55 -22.60
N GLU A 88 -16.38 -6.30 -22.11
CA GLU A 88 -15.28 -5.73 -22.89
C GLU A 88 -14.38 -6.87 -23.44
N PRO A 89 -14.09 -6.87 -24.74
CA PRO A 89 -13.23 -7.88 -25.34
C PRO A 89 -11.77 -7.69 -24.92
N ALA A 90 -11.17 -8.76 -24.43
CA ALA A 90 -9.74 -8.89 -24.14
C ALA A 90 -9.28 -10.32 -24.50
N LYS A 91 -9.80 -10.81 -25.65
CA LYS A 91 -9.64 -12.21 -26.09
C LYS A 91 -8.21 -12.61 -26.38
N GLU A 92 -7.31 -11.64 -26.59
CA GLU A 92 -5.88 -11.86 -26.75
C GLU A 92 -5.21 -12.42 -25.48
N VAL A 93 -5.85 -12.28 -24.32
CA VAL A 93 -5.26 -12.72 -23.04
C VAL A 93 -5.04 -14.22 -23.03
N TYR A 94 -6.04 -15.02 -23.34
CA TYR A 94 -5.93 -16.48 -23.26
C TYR A 94 -4.88 -17.07 -24.20
N PRO A 95 -4.82 -16.73 -25.51
CA PRO A 95 -3.75 -17.20 -26.39
C PRO A 95 -2.34 -16.83 -25.91
N ILE A 96 -2.15 -15.62 -25.36
CA ILE A 96 -0.86 -15.21 -24.78
C ILE A 96 -0.53 -16.07 -23.57
N LEU A 97 -1.48 -16.37 -22.69
CA LEU A 97 -1.23 -17.25 -21.55
C LEU A 97 -0.86 -18.67 -21.98
N GLU A 98 -1.55 -19.21 -22.99
CA GLU A 98 -1.23 -20.53 -23.55
C GLU A 98 0.18 -20.58 -24.16
N SER A 99 0.62 -19.53 -24.87
CA SER A 99 1.98 -19.47 -25.45
C SER A 99 3.09 -19.36 -24.40
N HIS A 100 2.77 -18.91 -23.17
CA HIS A 100 3.70 -18.79 -22.06
C HIS A 100 3.44 -19.85 -20.96
N LYS A 101 2.76 -20.92 -21.29
CA LYS A 101 2.50 -22.04 -20.39
C LYS A 101 3.81 -22.67 -19.92
N LYS A 102 3.91 -22.95 -18.63
CA LYS A 102 5.07 -23.64 -18.07
C LYS A 102 5.07 -25.12 -18.47
N GLU A 103 6.25 -25.77 -18.40
CA GLU A 103 6.41 -27.21 -18.72
C GLU A 103 5.43 -28.10 -17.97
N GLU A 104 5.06 -27.73 -16.74
CA GLU A 104 4.08 -28.42 -15.91
C GLU A 104 2.61 -28.15 -16.30
N GLY A 105 2.36 -27.44 -17.38
CA GLY A 105 1.02 -27.13 -17.87
C GLY A 105 0.29 -25.97 -17.17
N HIS A 106 0.94 -25.27 -16.26
CA HIS A 106 0.33 -24.15 -15.52
C HIS A 106 0.38 -22.82 -16.29
N LEU A 107 -0.77 -22.13 -16.35
CA LEU A 107 -0.84 -20.79 -16.92
C LEU A 107 -0.15 -19.75 -16.01
N PRO A 108 0.57 -18.75 -16.59
CA PRO A 108 1.28 -17.76 -15.82
C PRO A 108 0.36 -16.69 -15.22
N CYS A 109 -0.13 -16.90 -13.99
CA CYS A 109 -1.04 -16.00 -13.28
C CYS A 109 -0.53 -14.55 -13.17
N SER A 110 0.80 -14.35 -13.10
CA SER A 110 1.39 -13.01 -13.04
C SER A 110 1.22 -12.23 -14.35
N ILE A 111 1.31 -12.89 -15.51
CA ILE A 111 1.05 -12.30 -16.83
C ILE A 111 -0.44 -11.98 -16.94
N CYS A 112 -1.31 -12.96 -16.62
CA CYS A 112 -2.76 -12.79 -16.62
C CYS A 112 -3.18 -11.58 -15.78
N SER A 113 -2.68 -11.45 -14.57
CA SER A 113 -3.00 -10.33 -13.68
C SER A 113 -2.60 -8.97 -14.26
N ARG A 114 -1.43 -8.87 -14.91
CA ARG A 114 -0.99 -7.64 -15.57
C ARG A 114 -1.87 -7.26 -16.75
N MET A 115 -2.21 -8.23 -17.60
CA MET A 115 -3.07 -8.01 -18.76
C MET A 115 -4.49 -7.61 -18.34
N LYS A 116 -5.08 -8.32 -17.38
CA LYS A 116 -6.38 -7.95 -16.79
C LYS A 116 -6.39 -6.53 -16.23
N LYS A 117 -5.33 -6.12 -15.53
CA LYS A 117 -5.21 -4.74 -15.01
C LYS A 117 -5.16 -3.72 -16.13
N ALA A 118 -4.43 -3.99 -17.22
CA ALA A 118 -4.36 -3.09 -18.36
C ALA A 118 -5.74 -2.97 -19.05
N ALA A 119 -6.41 -4.11 -19.29
CA ALA A 119 -7.71 -4.15 -19.95
C ALA A 119 -8.80 -3.44 -19.11
N ILE A 120 -8.88 -3.72 -17.80
CA ILE A 120 -9.88 -3.06 -16.96
C ILE A 120 -9.64 -1.55 -16.83
N ASN A 121 -8.38 -1.09 -16.80
CA ASN A 121 -8.04 0.32 -16.81
C ASN A 121 -8.50 1.00 -18.11
N ALA A 122 -8.27 0.37 -19.25
CA ALA A 122 -8.73 0.88 -20.55
C ALA A 122 -10.27 0.96 -20.60
N ALA A 123 -10.94 -0.09 -20.15
CA ALA A 123 -12.39 -0.14 -20.08
C ALA A 123 -12.96 0.92 -19.13
N ALA A 124 -12.40 1.07 -17.93
CA ALA A 124 -12.82 2.09 -16.97
C ALA A 124 -12.72 3.51 -17.57
N LYS A 125 -11.62 3.83 -18.25
CA LYS A 125 -11.45 5.11 -18.95
C LYS A 125 -12.48 5.32 -20.06
N LYS A 126 -12.77 4.28 -20.86
CA LYS A 126 -13.78 4.31 -21.91
C LYS A 126 -15.16 4.73 -21.38
N TYR A 127 -15.50 4.31 -20.16
CA TYR A 127 -16.75 4.66 -19.48
C TYR A 127 -16.63 5.85 -18.53
N GLY A 128 -15.56 6.63 -18.59
CA GLY A 128 -15.38 7.84 -17.77
C GLY A 128 -15.19 7.57 -16.30
N CYS A 129 -14.77 6.35 -15.90
CA CYS A 129 -14.55 5.98 -14.52
C CYS A 129 -13.10 6.28 -14.13
N LYS A 130 -12.91 6.99 -12.99
CA LYS A 130 -11.60 7.23 -12.39
C LYS A 130 -11.27 6.23 -11.27
N LYS A 131 -12.26 5.50 -10.79
CA LYS A 131 -12.10 4.45 -9.77
C LYS A 131 -12.53 3.09 -10.32
N VAL A 132 -11.82 2.05 -9.91
CA VAL A 132 -12.18 0.65 -10.20
C VAL A 132 -12.30 -0.11 -8.88
N ALA A 133 -13.47 -0.68 -8.62
CA ALA A 133 -13.75 -1.50 -7.46
C ALA A 133 -13.55 -2.99 -7.75
N PHE A 134 -12.80 -3.66 -6.89
CA PHE A 134 -12.62 -5.11 -6.89
C PHE A 134 -13.21 -5.73 -5.63
N ALA A 135 -13.69 -6.95 -5.76
CA ALA A 135 -14.34 -7.70 -4.69
C ALA A 135 -13.36 -8.37 -3.71
N HIS A 136 -12.08 -7.94 -3.68
CA HIS A 136 -11.13 -8.48 -2.72
C HIS A 136 -11.63 -8.24 -1.29
N HIS A 137 -11.65 -9.29 -0.50
CA HIS A 137 -12.18 -9.31 0.85
C HIS A 137 -11.08 -9.51 1.91
N LYS A 138 -11.47 -9.56 3.17
CA LYS A 138 -10.56 -9.67 4.31
C LYS A 138 -9.66 -10.89 4.24
N ASP A 139 -10.21 -12.04 3.85
CA ASP A 139 -9.45 -13.29 3.78
C ASP A 139 -8.44 -13.26 2.63
N ASP A 140 -8.77 -12.65 1.48
CA ASP A 140 -7.79 -12.39 0.40
C ASP A 140 -6.60 -11.55 0.89
N ALA A 141 -6.85 -10.59 1.79
CA ALA A 141 -5.77 -9.76 2.35
C ALA A 141 -4.85 -10.59 3.25
N LEU A 142 -5.40 -11.51 4.03
CA LEU A 142 -4.65 -12.46 4.85
C LEU A 142 -3.87 -13.45 4.00
N GLU A 143 -4.51 -14.08 3.01
CA GLU A 143 -3.84 -14.96 2.06
C GLU A 143 -2.66 -14.26 1.38
N THR A 144 -2.86 -13.03 0.92
CA THR A 144 -1.81 -12.23 0.27
C THR A 144 -0.67 -11.89 1.24
N LEU A 145 -0.98 -11.57 2.49
CA LEU A 145 0.01 -11.33 3.54
C LEU A 145 0.89 -12.57 3.75
N PHE A 146 0.26 -13.74 3.93
CA PHE A 146 1.00 -15.00 4.14
C PHE A 146 1.81 -15.41 2.90
N MET A 147 1.26 -15.27 1.70
CA MET A 147 2.02 -15.47 0.45
C MET A 147 3.24 -14.57 0.37
N ASN A 148 3.10 -13.29 0.71
CA ASN A 148 4.21 -12.35 0.69
C ASN A 148 5.27 -12.68 1.76
N MET A 149 4.87 -13.19 2.91
CA MET A 149 5.78 -13.66 3.96
C MET A 149 6.54 -14.93 3.51
N ILE A 150 5.82 -15.92 2.96
CA ILE A 150 6.39 -17.22 2.56
C ILE A 150 7.32 -17.06 1.36
N HIS A 151 6.88 -16.38 0.31
CA HIS A 151 7.60 -16.33 -0.97
C HIS A 151 8.43 -15.07 -1.17
N GLY A 152 8.12 -13.98 -0.47
CA GLY A 152 8.73 -12.68 -0.67
C GLY A 152 9.52 -12.13 0.52
N GLY A 153 9.45 -12.77 1.69
CA GLY A 153 10.04 -12.26 2.93
C GLY A 153 9.50 -10.88 3.33
N LYS A 154 8.26 -10.55 2.90
CA LYS A 154 7.64 -9.23 3.09
C LYS A 154 6.39 -9.34 3.96
N VAL A 155 6.30 -8.51 4.99
CA VAL A 155 5.12 -8.39 5.84
C VAL A 155 4.23 -7.27 5.31
N ASN A 156 3.54 -7.53 4.22
CA ASN A 156 2.59 -6.59 3.61
C ASN A 156 1.48 -7.32 2.86
N THR A 157 0.37 -6.62 2.66
CA THR A 157 -0.75 -7.03 1.81
C THR A 157 -1.16 -5.86 0.91
N PHE A 158 -2.23 -6.02 0.15
CA PHE A 158 -2.76 -4.93 -0.66
C PHE A 158 -3.55 -3.92 0.19
N GLU A 159 -3.51 -2.66 -0.23
CA GLU A 159 -4.18 -1.56 0.45
C GLU A 159 -5.69 -1.53 0.11
N PRO A 160 -6.56 -0.99 1.02
CA PRO A 160 -7.97 -0.75 0.73
C PRO A 160 -8.21 0.15 -0.49
N MET A 161 -7.32 1.12 -0.69
CA MET A 161 -7.32 2.04 -1.82
C MET A 161 -5.88 2.23 -2.34
N MET A 162 -5.69 2.20 -3.66
CA MET A 162 -4.39 2.36 -4.31
C MET A 162 -4.51 3.16 -5.59
N HIS A 163 -3.84 4.31 -5.64
CA HIS A 163 -3.77 5.11 -6.86
C HIS A 163 -2.65 4.63 -7.79
N LEU A 164 -2.97 4.48 -9.07
CA LEU A 164 -2.03 4.09 -10.12
C LEU A 164 -1.63 5.33 -10.93
N GLU A 165 -0.52 5.98 -10.58
CA GLU A 165 -0.06 7.24 -11.20
C GLU A 165 -0.03 7.17 -12.74
N LYS A 166 0.55 6.10 -13.34
CA LYS A 166 0.66 5.96 -14.80
C LYS A 166 -0.68 5.80 -15.51
N ALA A 167 -1.65 5.19 -14.85
CA ALA A 167 -2.98 4.97 -15.42
C ALA A 167 -3.96 6.08 -15.05
N ASP A 168 -3.66 6.89 -14.05
CA ASP A 168 -4.56 7.85 -13.43
C ASP A 168 -5.91 7.21 -13.05
N ILE A 169 -5.82 6.05 -12.39
CA ILE A 169 -6.96 5.28 -11.91
C ILE A 169 -6.70 4.87 -10.46
N THR A 170 -7.73 4.96 -9.63
CA THR A 170 -7.68 4.50 -8.25
C THR A 170 -8.41 3.16 -8.10
N PHE A 171 -7.70 2.14 -7.63
CA PHE A 171 -8.30 0.87 -7.25
C PHE A 171 -8.84 0.95 -5.83
N ILE A 172 -10.08 0.52 -5.62
CA ILE A 172 -10.72 0.44 -4.31
C ILE A 172 -11.21 -0.98 -4.03
N ARG A 173 -11.31 -1.34 -2.74
CA ARG A 173 -11.73 -2.65 -2.28
C ARG A 173 -12.82 -2.52 -1.22
N PRO A 174 -14.08 -2.34 -1.65
CA PRO A 174 -15.19 -2.11 -0.72
C PRO A 174 -15.41 -3.27 0.26
N PHE A 175 -14.97 -4.49 -0.09
CA PHE A 175 -15.11 -5.69 0.74
C PHE A 175 -13.93 -5.98 1.66
N ILE A 176 -12.98 -5.06 1.79
CA ILE A 176 -11.75 -5.29 2.58
C ILE A 176 -12.02 -5.68 4.04
N LEU A 177 -13.20 -5.36 4.58
CA LEU A 177 -13.64 -5.72 5.93
C LEU A 177 -14.64 -6.88 5.96
N VAL A 178 -15.05 -7.41 4.80
CA VAL A 178 -16.01 -8.51 4.69
C VAL A 178 -15.28 -9.84 4.81
N GLY A 179 -15.82 -10.78 5.59
CA GLY A 179 -15.33 -12.17 5.63
C GLY A 179 -15.87 -13.00 4.48
N GLU A 180 -15.09 -13.97 3.99
CA GLU A 180 -15.50 -14.86 2.92
C GLU A 180 -16.79 -15.64 3.25
N GLU A 181 -16.97 -16.06 4.50
CA GLU A 181 -18.17 -16.75 4.95
C GLU A 181 -19.45 -15.93 4.75
N ASP A 182 -19.39 -14.61 4.97
CA ASP A 182 -20.53 -13.72 4.75
C ASP A 182 -20.85 -13.60 3.25
N LEU A 183 -19.82 -13.62 2.37
CA LEU A 183 -20.02 -13.63 0.92
C LEU A 183 -20.60 -14.97 0.42
N ILE A 184 -20.12 -16.09 0.94
CA ILE A 184 -20.69 -17.42 0.65
C ILE A 184 -22.16 -17.46 1.08
N GLY A 185 -22.44 -17.00 2.29
CA GLY A 185 -23.80 -16.93 2.81
C GLY A 185 -24.71 -16.03 1.99
N MET A 186 -24.23 -14.85 1.59
CA MET A 186 -24.96 -13.93 0.72
C MET A 186 -25.23 -14.51 -0.65
N ALA A 187 -24.24 -15.13 -1.30
CA ALA A 187 -24.41 -15.72 -2.62
C ALA A 187 -25.48 -16.82 -2.62
N LYS A 188 -25.54 -17.63 -1.56
CA LYS A 188 -26.57 -18.68 -1.38
C LYS A 188 -27.95 -18.08 -1.05
N GLU A 189 -28.02 -17.13 -0.11
CA GLU A 189 -29.27 -16.50 0.34
C GLU A 189 -29.98 -15.75 -0.78
N GLU A 190 -29.21 -15.08 -1.66
CA GLU A 190 -29.72 -14.27 -2.76
C GLU A 190 -29.74 -15.01 -4.11
N ASN A 191 -29.42 -16.31 -4.13
CA ASN A 191 -29.39 -17.16 -5.34
C ASN A 191 -28.59 -16.54 -6.50
N LEU A 192 -27.39 -16.03 -6.22
CA LEU A 192 -26.59 -15.35 -7.24
C LEU A 192 -26.17 -16.32 -8.36
N PRO A 193 -26.19 -15.89 -9.64
CA PRO A 193 -25.85 -16.74 -10.79
C PRO A 193 -24.34 -16.91 -10.94
N VAL A 194 -23.71 -17.56 -9.97
CA VAL A 194 -22.26 -17.77 -9.93
C VAL A 194 -21.86 -18.68 -11.09
N LEU A 195 -20.96 -18.19 -11.94
CA LEU A 195 -20.39 -19.00 -13.02
C LEU A 195 -19.47 -20.07 -12.47
N GLY A 196 -19.45 -21.22 -13.13
CA GLY A 196 -18.49 -22.29 -12.85
C GLY A 196 -17.03 -21.84 -13.07
N LYS A 197 -16.10 -22.72 -12.74
CA LYS A 197 -14.67 -22.47 -12.95
C LYS A 197 -14.36 -22.37 -14.44
N ILE A 198 -14.04 -21.17 -14.93
CA ILE A 198 -13.70 -20.90 -16.33
C ILE A 198 -12.18 -20.95 -16.53
N CYS A 199 -11.40 -20.51 -15.52
CA CYS A 199 -9.94 -20.48 -15.61
C CYS A 199 -9.36 -21.88 -15.35
N PRO A 200 -8.56 -22.45 -16.27
CA PRO A 200 -7.93 -23.77 -16.08
C PRO A 200 -6.94 -23.83 -14.91
N ALA A 201 -6.40 -22.68 -14.48
CA ALA A 201 -5.47 -22.60 -13.34
C ALA A 201 -6.20 -22.53 -11.99
N ASP A 202 -7.53 -22.50 -11.96
CA ASP A 202 -8.29 -22.40 -10.72
C ASP A 202 -8.16 -23.66 -9.86
N GLY A 203 -7.77 -23.49 -8.59
CA GLY A 203 -7.50 -24.58 -7.65
C GLY A 203 -6.04 -25.06 -7.59
N PHE A 204 -5.15 -24.60 -8.50
CA PHE A 204 -3.75 -24.99 -8.55
C PHE A 204 -2.83 -23.79 -8.41
N THR A 205 -3.07 -22.94 -7.43
CA THR A 205 -2.31 -21.70 -7.25
C THR A 205 -1.71 -21.64 -5.85
N GLU A 206 -0.61 -20.86 -5.68
CA GLU A 206 -0.02 -20.56 -4.38
C GLU A 206 -1.04 -19.95 -3.40
N ARG A 207 -2.05 -19.26 -3.94
CA ARG A 207 -3.16 -18.74 -3.14
C ARG A 207 -4.01 -19.87 -2.55
N GLN A 208 -4.29 -20.92 -3.32
CA GLN A 208 -5.05 -22.08 -2.85
C GLN A 208 -4.29 -22.80 -1.73
N TYR A 209 -2.98 -23.03 -1.91
CA TYR A 209 -2.11 -23.59 -0.86
C TYR A 209 -2.16 -22.74 0.43
N THR A 210 -2.03 -21.44 0.30
CA THR A 210 -2.06 -20.52 1.47
C THR A 210 -3.43 -20.55 2.15
N LYS A 211 -4.51 -20.63 1.38
CA LYS A 211 -5.88 -20.76 1.91
C LYS A 211 -6.04 -22.05 2.72
N GLU A 212 -5.53 -23.17 2.23
CA GLU A 212 -5.56 -24.47 2.92
C GLU A 212 -4.72 -24.45 4.20
N LEU A 213 -3.54 -23.83 4.15
CA LEU A 213 -2.69 -23.61 5.32
C LEU A 213 -3.43 -22.80 6.40
N LEU A 214 -4.05 -21.69 6.04
CA LEU A 214 -4.82 -20.88 6.97
C LEU A 214 -6.04 -21.63 7.51
N ALA A 215 -6.73 -22.41 6.68
CA ALA A 215 -7.86 -23.24 7.10
C ALA A 215 -7.43 -24.29 8.15
N SER A 216 -6.24 -24.89 7.99
CA SER A 216 -5.68 -25.81 8.98
C SER A 216 -5.42 -25.08 10.32
N VAL A 217 -4.81 -23.90 10.27
CA VAL A 217 -4.57 -23.08 11.47
C VAL A 217 -5.89 -22.72 12.17
N TYR A 218 -6.90 -22.31 11.41
CA TYR A 218 -8.21 -21.93 11.96
C TYR A 218 -8.98 -23.11 12.59
N LYS A 219 -8.75 -24.31 12.07
CA LYS A 219 -9.34 -25.54 12.63
C LYS A 219 -8.78 -25.81 14.02
N ASP A 220 -7.47 -25.68 14.21
CA ASP A 220 -6.80 -25.99 15.49
C ASP A 220 -6.84 -24.77 16.44
N HIS A 221 -6.94 -23.55 15.90
CA HIS A 221 -6.93 -22.28 16.62
C HIS A 221 -8.03 -21.34 16.11
N PRO A 222 -9.30 -21.53 16.50
CA PRO A 222 -10.44 -20.72 16.01
C PRO A 222 -10.28 -19.21 16.26
N GLU A 223 -9.60 -18.83 17.32
CA GLU A 223 -9.29 -17.43 17.66
C GLU A 223 -8.34 -16.77 16.66
N ALA A 224 -7.56 -17.54 15.91
CA ALA A 224 -6.63 -17.02 14.90
C ALA A 224 -7.35 -16.23 13.80
N VAL A 225 -8.59 -16.58 13.45
CA VAL A 225 -9.42 -15.84 12.48
C VAL A 225 -9.56 -14.38 12.90
N LYS A 226 -9.88 -14.14 14.17
CA LYS A 226 -10.03 -12.80 14.75
C LYS A 226 -8.67 -12.13 14.90
N ASN A 227 -7.68 -12.82 15.43
CA ASN A 227 -6.36 -12.27 15.72
C ASN A 227 -5.64 -11.84 14.45
N PHE A 228 -5.63 -12.65 13.39
CA PHE A 228 -5.04 -12.28 12.10
C PHE A 228 -5.79 -11.12 11.44
N SER A 229 -7.11 -11.09 11.57
CA SER A 229 -7.90 -9.97 11.08
C SER A 229 -7.56 -8.66 11.82
N THR A 230 -7.43 -8.71 13.15
CA THR A 230 -7.05 -7.56 13.97
C THR A 230 -5.65 -7.06 13.60
N MET A 231 -4.71 -7.97 13.35
CA MET A 231 -3.34 -7.64 12.95
C MET A 231 -3.27 -6.77 11.68
N LEU A 232 -4.22 -6.90 10.75
CA LEU A 232 -4.28 -6.06 9.55
C LEU A 232 -4.58 -4.59 9.85
N TYR A 233 -5.16 -4.29 11.01
CA TYR A 233 -5.54 -2.92 11.42
C TYR A 233 -4.68 -2.38 12.54
N ASP A 234 -4.10 -3.24 13.35
CA ASP A 234 -3.32 -2.85 14.53
C ASP A 234 -1.89 -2.56 14.13
N TYR A 235 -1.71 -1.35 13.64
CA TYR A 235 -0.43 -0.84 13.16
C TYR A 235 0.60 -0.67 14.28
N ASP A 236 0.16 -0.35 15.50
CA ASP A 236 1.04 -0.19 16.67
C ASP A 236 1.59 -1.53 17.17
N GLY A 237 0.96 -2.64 16.80
CA GLY A 237 1.33 -3.99 17.20
C GLY A 237 2.52 -4.60 16.47
N ALA A 238 2.91 -4.08 15.30
CA ALA A 238 4.02 -4.62 14.50
C ALA A 238 5.39 -4.32 15.14
N ARG A 239 5.66 -4.91 16.30
CA ARG A 239 6.96 -4.89 16.99
C ARG A 239 7.96 -5.90 16.39
N LEU A 240 7.99 -6.01 15.07
CA LEU A 240 9.03 -6.74 14.37
C LEU A 240 10.37 -6.03 14.60
N TYR A 241 11.47 -6.73 14.39
CA TYR A 241 12.83 -6.20 14.60
C TYR A 241 13.08 -4.84 13.95
N PHE A 242 12.31 -4.45 12.96
CA PHE A 242 12.35 -3.17 12.24
C PHE A 242 12.02 -1.95 13.13
N GLY A 243 11.15 -2.06 14.11
CA GLY A 243 10.93 -1.01 15.11
C GLY A 243 12.12 -0.77 16.03
N ARG A 244 13.17 -1.62 15.96
CA ARG A 244 14.40 -1.52 16.73
C ARG A 244 15.59 -0.96 15.96
N ILE A 245 15.46 -0.62 14.67
CA ILE A 245 16.49 0.15 13.94
C ILE A 245 16.45 1.63 14.37
N ARG A 246 15.95 1.91 15.54
CA ARG A 246 16.11 3.21 16.19
C ARG A 246 17.46 3.20 16.88
N VAL A 247 18.36 4.06 16.45
CA VAL A 247 19.64 4.25 17.12
C VAL A 247 19.42 5.28 18.21
N ASN A 248 19.38 4.84 19.46
CA ASN A 248 19.32 5.73 20.62
C ASN A 248 20.69 6.43 20.78
N VAL A 249 20.65 7.75 20.92
CA VAL A 249 21.89 8.59 20.97
C VAL A 249 22.05 9.37 22.29
N GLY A 250 21.22 9.06 23.28
CA GLY A 250 21.22 9.77 24.58
C GLY A 250 20.20 10.92 24.60
N GLY A 251 19.99 11.51 25.79
CA GLY A 251 19.06 12.63 25.96
C GLY A 251 17.58 12.35 25.61
N GLY A 252 17.20 11.07 25.46
CA GLY A 252 15.88 10.66 25.00
C GLY A 252 15.68 10.78 23.50
N PHE A 253 16.75 11.03 22.72
CA PHE A 253 16.73 11.11 21.26
C PHE A 253 17.07 9.78 20.60
N ALA A 254 16.45 9.55 19.45
CA ALA A 254 16.75 8.43 18.59
C ALA A 254 16.66 8.83 17.11
N PHE A 255 17.43 8.17 16.28
CA PHE A 255 17.34 8.26 14.82
C PHE A 255 16.76 6.97 14.25
N ALA A 256 15.74 7.08 13.39
CA ALA A 256 15.14 5.98 12.70
C ALA A 256 15.32 6.16 11.18
N PRO A 257 16.00 5.23 10.47
CA PRO A 257 16.10 5.30 9.01
C PRO A 257 14.71 5.19 8.39
N VAL A 258 14.46 5.97 7.34
CA VAL A 258 13.23 5.88 6.55
C VAL A 258 13.42 4.77 5.52
N LEU A 259 12.84 3.61 5.78
CA LEU A 259 12.95 2.42 4.95
C LEU A 259 11.63 2.03 4.29
N TYR A 260 10.50 2.56 4.78
CA TYR A 260 9.15 2.12 4.42
C TYR A 260 8.23 3.28 4.08
N ALA A 261 7.25 3.02 3.22
CA ALA A 261 6.26 4.00 2.77
C ALA A 261 5.47 4.66 3.92
N ASN A 262 5.16 3.90 4.95
CA ASN A 262 4.46 4.39 6.13
C ASN A 262 5.24 5.45 6.93
N GLN A 263 6.56 5.29 7.04
CA GLN A 263 7.42 6.30 7.66
C GLN A 263 7.45 7.58 6.83
N VAL A 264 7.36 7.46 5.50
CA VAL A 264 7.21 8.60 4.60
C VAL A 264 5.88 9.30 4.85
N LEU A 265 4.78 8.55 4.97
CA LEU A 265 3.46 9.10 5.27
C LEU A 265 3.42 9.78 6.64
N GLU A 266 3.95 9.14 7.68
CA GLU A 266 4.08 9.71 9.03
C GLU A 266 4.82 11.04 8.99
N TYR A 267 5.95 11.08 8.25
CA TYR A 267 6.70 12.32 8.10
C TYR A 267 5.94 13.37 7.27
N GLN A 268 5.24 12.99 6.21
CA GLN A 268 4.47 13.92 5.38
C GLN A 268 3.37 14.62 6.19
N GLU A 269 2.66 13.90 7.04
CA GLU A 269 1.68 14.49 7.95
C GLU A 269 2.34 15.43 8.97
N PHE A 270 3.46 15.01 9.56
CA PHE A 270 4.23 15.83 10.47
C PHE A 270 4.74 17.09 9.78
N ALA A 271 5.31 16.97 8.60
CA ALA A 271 5.83 18.08 7.80
C ALA A 271 4.73 19.09 7.44
N LYS A 272 3.57 18.60 7.00
CA LYS A 272 2.40 19.44 6.69
C LYS A 272 1.94 20.25 7.90
N ARG A 273 1.85 19.62 9.08
CA ARG A 273 1.46 20.31 10.34
C ARG A 273 2.46 21.37 10.78
N ASN A 274 3.74 21.22 10.45
CA ASN A 274 4.82 22.08 10.91
C ASN A 274 5.41 22.98 9.82
N GLY A 275 4.83 23.01 8.61
CA GLY A 275 5.33 23.81 7.48
C GLY A 275 6.72 23.42 7.00
N LEU A 276 7.07 22.11 7.09
CA LEU A 276 8.37 21.58 6.72
C LEU A 276 8.35 21.02 5.29
N PRO A 277 9.54 20.93 4.63
CA PRO A 277 9.65 20.34 3.31
C PRO A 277 9.40 18.83 3.34
N SER A 278 8.88 18.28 2.22
CA SER A 278 8.74 16.83 2.01
C SER A 278 10.11 16.15 1.82
N LEU A 279 10.18 14.84 2.12
CA LEU A 279 11.37 14.03 1.84
C LEU A 279 11.54 13.85 0.32
N LYS A 280 12.78 13.90 -0.18
CA LYS A 280 13.07 13.70 -1.59
C LYS A 280 13.39 12.23 -1.89
N LYS A 281 12.94 11.74 -3.05
CA LYS A 281 13.09 10.32 -3.43
C LYS A 281 14.55 9.85 -3.55
N ASP A 282 15.47 10.75 -3.91
CA ASP A 282 16.87 10.41 -4.22
C ASP A 282 17.83 10.61 -3.04
N GLU A 283 17.31 10.83 -1.85
CA GLU A 283 18.08 11.09 -0.63
C GLU A 283 17.83 10.00 0.41
N THR A 284 18.83 9.73 1.24
CA THR A 284 18.66 8.90 2.44
C THR A 284 18.13 9.78 3.57
N HIS A 285 17.16 9.28 4.32
CA HIS A 285 16.51 10.03 5.38
C HIS A 285 16.55 9.29 6.70
N TYR A 286 16.72 10.04 7.78
CA TYR A 286 16.45 9.61 9.14
C TYR A 286 15.39 10.49 9.77
N LEU A 287 14.41 9.88 10.43
CA LEU A 287 13.51 10.57 11.34
C LEU A 287 14.22 10.83 12.68
N ILE A 288 13.98 12.00 13.24
CA ILE A 288 14.46 12.38 14.57
C ILE A 288 13.31 12.18 15.55
N LEU A 289 13.54 11.36 16.55
CA LEU A 289 12.54 11.04 17.57
C LEU A 289 13.02 11.52 18.93
N LYS A 290 12.11 12.07 19.76
CA LYS A 290 12.34 12.37 21.18
C LYS A 290 11.30 11.64 22.02
N LYS A 291 11.74 10.73 22.91
CA LYS A 291 10.85 9.87 23.70
C LYS A 291 9.78 9.17 22.84
N GLY A 292 10.18 8.69 21.64
CA GLY A 292 9.31 8.00 20.68
C GLY A 292 8.45 8.91 19.80
N ARG A 293 8.40 10.22 20.01
CA ARG A 293 7.62 11.16 19.18
C ARG A 293 8.48 11.75 18.07
N LEU A 294 7.94 11.85 16.88
CA LEU A 294 8.60 12.47 15.73
C LEU A 294 8.74 13.97 15.95
N ILE A 295 9.97 14.48 15.83
CA ILE A 295 10.32 15.89 16.03
C ILE A 295 11.15 16.48 14.88
N GLY A 296 11.49 15.69 13.87
CA GLY A 296 12.25 16.19 12.72
C GLY A 296 12.80 15.12 11.81
N SER A 297 13.66 15.55 10.87
CA SER A 297 14.36 14.66 9.95
C SER A 297 15.74 15.17 9.57
N ILE A 298 16.61 14.24 9.18
CA ILE A 298 17.89 14.54 8.52
C ILE A 298 17.88 13.85 7.17
N SER A 299 18.20 14.59 6.12
CA SER A 299 18.33 14.09 4.75
C SER A 299 19.78 14.24 4.28
N PHE A 300 20.29 13.23 3.62
CA PHE A 300 21.65 13.25 3.10
C PHE A 300 21.83 12.28 1.93
N HIS A 301 22.91 12.44 1.19
CA HIS A 301 23.41 11.42 0.27
C HIS A 301 24.94 11.30 0.38
N LYS A 302 25.49 10.23 -0.18
CA LYS A 302 26.92 9.94 -0.18
C LYS A 302 27.46 10.10 -1.59
N PRO A 303 27.99 11.27 -1.96
CA PRO A 303 28.53 11.51 -3.29
C PRO A 303 29.79 10.68 -3.55
N ARG A 304 30.56 10.37 -2.52
CA ARG A 304 31.76 9.52 -2.54
C ARG A 304 31.86 8.66 -1.28
N ALA A 305 32.66 7.60 -1.33
CA ALA A 305 32.79 6.61 -0.24
C ALA A 305 33.10 7.22 1.14
N HIS A 306 33.79 8.35 1.18
CA HIS A 306 34.21 9.00 2.43
C HIS A 306 33.54 10.36 2.64
N GLU A 307 32.47 10.67 1.94
CA GLU A 307 31.77 11.94 2.01
C GLU A 307 30.29 11.72 2.31
N LEU A 308 29.77 12.51 3.24
CA LEU A 308 28.34 12.57 3.55
C LEU A 308 27.86 14.02 3.37
N LEU A 309 27.03 14.25 2.35
CA LEU A 309 26.43 15.55 2.07
C LEU A 309 25.04 15.64 2.71
N ILE A 310 24.93 16.41 3.79
CA ILE A 310 23.65 16.70 4.44
C ILE A 310 22.89 17.70 3.55
N THR A 311 21.74 17.32 3.07
CA THR A 311 20.88 18.11 2.15
C THR A 311 19.70 18.76 2.87
N GLY A 312 19.30 18.19 4.03
CA GLY A 312 18.22 18.70 4.86
C GLY A 312 18.43 18.35 6.33
N PHE A 313 18.06 19.28 7.20
CA PHE A 313 17.97 19.07 8.64
C PHE A 313 16.76 19.85 9.15
N GLU A 314 15.70 19.16 9.46
CA GLU A 314 14.45 19.74 9.93
C GLU A 314 14.22 19.34 11.39
N PHE A 315 13.91 20.29 12.24
CA PHE A 315 13.78 20.09 13.69
C PHE A 315 12.66 20.95 14.26
N VAL A 316 11.76 20.29 14.99
CA VAL A 316 10.64 20.92 15.70
C VAL A 316 10.80 20.57 17.19
N GLY A 317 11.45 21.43 17.92
CA GLY A 317 11.77 21.21 19.34
C GLY A 317 12.49 22.40 19.96
N ASP A 318 13.09 22.20 21.14
CA ASP A 318 13.87 23.22 21.77
C ASP A 318 15.13 23.54 20.95
N LYS A 319 15.30 24.81 20.58
CA LYS A 319 16.45 25.28 19.80
C LYS A 319 17.80 25.01 20.51
N ASN A 320 17.80 24.90 21.82
CA ASN A 320 19.01 24.58 22.58
C ASN A 320 19.48 23.14 22.34
N GLU A 321 18.55 22.23 22.04
CA GLU A 321 18.85 20.83 21.79
C GLU A 321 19.26 20.55 20.33
N GLU A 322 18.96 21.47 19.40
CA GLU A 322 19.13 21.29 17.95
C GLU A 322 20.60 20.97 17.60
N LYS A 323 21.55 21.63 18.25
CA LYS A 323 22.99 21.38 18.08
C LYS A 323 23.40 19.99 18.55
N ASP A 324 22.90 19.56 19.69
CA ASP A 324 23.28 18.27 20.30
C ASP A 324 22.70 17.11 19.51
N VAL A 325 21.49 17.26 18.98
CA VAL A 325 20.87 16.30 18.04
C VAL A 325 21.72 16.17 16.78
N LEU A 326 22.13 17.27 16.17
CA LEU A 326 22.98 17.25 14.99
C LEU A 326 24.33 16.55 15.27
N LEU A 327 24.99 16.91 16.38
CA LEU A 327 26.27 16.29 16.78
C LEU A 327 26.10 14.78 17.04
N SER A 328 25.00 14.37 17.65
CA SER A 328 24.69 12.97 17.89
C SER A 328 24.51 12.19 16.59
N PHE A 329 23.85 12.77 15.59
CA PHE A 329 23.76 12.19 14.25
C PHE A 329 25.13 12.01 13.61
N LEU A 330 25.97 13.04 13.64
CA LEU A 330 27.31 12.98 13.05
C LEU A 330 28.19 11.91 13.73
N ARG A 331 28.10 11.78 15.06
CA ARG A 331 28.79 10.71 15.81
C ARG A 331 28.27 9.31 15.41
N MET A 332 26.97 9.16 15.26
CA MET A 332 26.37 7.91 14.84
C MET A 332 26.85 7.47 13.46
N GLU A 333 26.83 8.35 12.47
CA GLU A 333 27.29 8.05 11.12
C GLU A 333 28.81 7.84 11.05
N ALA A 334 29.59 8.60 11.81
CA ALA A 334 31.04 8.43 11.90
C ALA A 334 31.43 7.03 12.43
N LYS A 335 30.65 6.47 13.35
CA LYS A 335 30.88 5.11 13.88
C LYS A 335 30.55 4.00 12.89
N LYS A 336 29.59 4.23 11.99
CA LYS A 336 29.14 3.21 11.03
C LYS A 336 30.09 3.03 9.86
N GLU A 337 30.53 4.10 9.24
CA GLU A 337 31.22 4.07 7.96
C GLU A 337 32.49 4.91 7.90
N ASN A 338 32.87 5.49 9.01
CA ASN A 338 34.05 6.35 9.12
C ASN A 338 34.19 7.38 7.98
N PRO A 339 33.16 8.22 7.70
CA PRO A 339 33.25 9.24 6.68
C PRO A 339 34.33 10.28 7.06
N LEU A 340 35.20 10.59 6.12
CA LEU A 340 36.29 11.59 6.38
C LEU A 340 35.77 13.02 6.40
N LEU A 341 34.65 13.29 5.76
CA LEU A 341 34.13 14.65 5.57
C LEU A 341 32.61 14.69 5.58
N PHE A 342 32.04 15.47 6.48
CA PHE A 342 30.64 15.89 6.43
C PHE A 342 30.54 17.25 5.74
N ILE A 343 29.61 17.34 4.77
CA ILE A 343 29.39 18.58 4.02
C ILE A 343 27.92 18.94 4.16
N ILE A 344 27.60 20.22 4.15
CA ILE A 344 26.21 20.66 4.20
C ILE A 344 25.89 21.71 3.15
N LYS A 345 24.73 21.56 2.51
CA LYS A 345 24.07 22.56 1.67
C LYS A 345 23.02 23.27 2.53
N THR A 346 23.37 24.42 3.14
CA THR A 346 22.41 25.13 4.00
C THR A 346 21.69 26.28 3.27
N LYS A 347 20.45 26.52 3.67
CA LYS A 347 19.80 27.83 3.51
C LYS A 347 20.44 28.83 4.48
N ARG A 348 20.54 30.11 4.10
CA ARG A 348 21.25 31.17 4.91
C ARG A 348 20.89 31.19 6.39
N GLY A 349 19.66 30.90 6.79
CA GLY A 349 19.20 30.95 8.18
C GLY A 349 19.77 29.88 9.13
N ARG A 350 20.26 28.72 8.63
CA ARG A 350 20.79 27.63 9.47
C ARG A 350 22.32 27.54 9.49
N ALA A 351 23.02 28.37 8.75
CA ALA A 351 24.49 28.36 8.73
C ALA A 351 25.11 28.58 10.13
N ARG A 352 24.44 29.35 11.01
CA ARG A 352 24.87 29.59 12.39
C ARG A 352 24.90 28.30 13.20
N LEU A 353 23.86 27.45 13.12
CA LEU A 353 23.80 26.16 13.81
C LEU A 353 24.99 25.27 13.45
N PHE A 354 25.27 25.14 12.15
CA PHE A 354 26.35 24.27 11.67
C PHE A 354 27.73 24.81 12.05
N ARG A 355 27.92 26.13 12.03
CA ARG A 355 29.16 26.73 12.58
C ARG A 355 29.30 26.45 14.08
N GLN A 356 28.24 26.56 14.85
CA GLN A 356 28.24 26.21 16.28
C GLN A 356 28.53 24.72 16.53
N ALA A 357 28.13 23.84 15.58
CA ALA A 357 28.48 22.42 15.58
C ALA A 357 29.91 22.16 15.05
N GLY A 358 30.71 23.21 14.74
CA GLY A 358 32.10 23.09 14.32
C GLY A 358 32.29 22.83 12.82
N PHE A 359 31.34 23.22 11.98
CA PHE A 359 31.51 23.21 10.52
C PHE A 359 32.23 24.51 10.09
N GLU A 360 33.22 24.37 9.20
CA GLU A 360 33.99 25.45 8.61
C GLU A 360 33.68 25.63 7.12
N GLU A 361 33.89 26.83 6.57
CA GLU A 361 33.74 27.07 5.14
C GLU A 361 34.81 26.33 4.35
N ARG A 362 34.41 25.59 3.33
CA ARG A 362 35.28 24.84 2.44
C ARG A 362 34.78 24.96 1.01
N LEU A 363 35.69 24.87 0.04
CA LEU A 363 35.38 24.75 -1.36
C LEU A 363 35.03 23.28 -1.65
N TYR A 364 33.82 23.05 -2.15
CA TYR A 364 33.34 21.74 -2.56
C TYR A 364 32.67 21.86 -3.94
N GLU A 365 33.17 21.14 -4.92
CA GLU A 365 32.73 21.23 -6.33
C GLU A 365 32.62 22.69 -6.83
N GLY A 366 33.64 23.50 -6.57
CA GLY A 366 33.68 24.90 -6.98
C GLY A 366 32.74 25.85 -6.22
N LYS A 367 32.05 25.38 -5.19
CA LYS A 367 31.11 26.19 -4.39
C LYS A 367 31.54 26.22 -2.91
N LYS A 368 31.42 27.37 -2.27
CA LYS A 368 31.64 27.50 -0.81
C LYS A 368 30.54 26.73 -0.08
N ARG A 369 30.92 25.75 0.74
CA ARG A 369 30.04 24.98 1.62
C ARG A 369 30.62 24.87 3.02
N LEU A 370 29.77 24.58 4.00
CA LEU A 370 30.23 24.26 5.34
C LEU A 370 30.59 22.76 5.41
N GLY A 371 31.78 22.44 5.89
CA GLY A 371 32.29 21.08 6.03
C GLY A 371 32.94 20.85 7.41
N LYS A 372 32.92 19.61 7.88
CA LYS A 372 33.54 19.18 9.14
C LYS A 372 34.24 17.84 8.93
N LYS A 373 35.52 17.75 9.31
CA LYS A 373 36.28 16.48 9.30
C LYS A 373 35.96 15.66 10.56
N ILE A 374 36.02 14.33 10.45
CA ILE A 374 35.79 13.39 11.56
C ILE A 374 36.79 13.63 12.69
N SER A 375 38.05 13.94 12.39
CA SER A 375 39.08 14.24 13.42
C SER A 375 38.63 15.30 14.43
N ASN A 376 37.66 16.15 14.05
CA ASN A 376 37.15 17.23 14.87
C ASN A 376 35.82 16.87 15.58
N ILE A 377 35.43 15.60 15.55
CA ILE A 377 34.24 15.09 16.24
C ILE A 377 34.72 14.23 17.41
N SER A 378 34.49 14.67 18.65
CA SER A 378 34.71 13.83 19.82
C SER A 378 33.78 12.63 19.76
N LEU A 379 34.33 11.41 19.67
CA LEU A 379 33.61 10.15 19.65
C LEU A 379 33.28 9.60 21.05
N LYS A 380 33.57 10.38 22.11
CA LYS A 380 33.22 10.03 23.49
C LYS A 380 31.73 10.11 23.76
#